data_252babf7c106acf913e15cc7d5ce1842
#
_entry.id   252babf7c106acf913e15cc7d5ce1842
#
_cell.length_a   1.000
_cell.length_b   1.000
_cell.length_c   1.000
_cell.angle_alpha   90.00
_cell.angle_beta   90.00
_cell.angle_gamma   90.00
#
_symmetry.space_group_name_H-M   'P 1'
#
loop_
_entity.id
_entity.type
_entity.pdbx_description
1 polymer ?
#
loop_
_entity_poly.entity_id
_entity_poly.type
_entity_poly.pdbx_seq_one_letter_code
_entity_poly.pdbx_strand_id
1 'polypeptide(L)'
;MANKVKLKTLVEKMNLKNLTPDVDLSEKEVEIPDINRPALQLTGFFEHFDSERVQIIGYVEYTFLEKMTDEVKKKKIYETLLSYKIPCLIFCRNLPPEAMLLEMAEKANIPVFQTEKKTSEFTAEIIRWLNVELAPCISIHGVLVDVYGVGVLIMGESGIGKSEAALELIKRGHRLVSDDVVEIRRVSDETLVGTAPDITRHFIELRGIGIVDVKALFGVLSVRETQNIDLVITLEEWNKNKEYDRLGLEEEYTEFLGNKVVCHHLPIRPGRNLAIIVETAAVNHRQKQMGYNGAQELYKRVQQNLIKK
;
A
#
# COMPACT_ATOMS: atom_id res chain seq x y z
N MET A 1 8.39 11.00 7.06
CA MET A 1 9.64 10.22 7.19
C MET A 1 9.57 9.12 6.16
N ALA A 2 10.68 8.75 5.53
CA ALA A 2 10.67 7.56 4.64
C ALA A 2 10.36 6.33 5.51
N ASN A 3 9.44 5.50 5.04
CA ASN A 3 9.12 4.25 5.73
C ASN A 3 10.32 3.31 5.63
N LYS A 4 10.56 2.55 6.69
CA LYS A 4 11.61 1.55 6.77
C LYS A 4 10.98 0.20 7.09
N VAL A 5 11.52 -0.85 6.51
CA VAL A 5 11.05 -2.22 6.75
C VAL A 5 12.12 -2.97 7.53
N LYS A 6 11.75 -3.54 8.66
CA LYS A 6 12.66 -4.41 9.43
C LYS A 6 13.01 -5.64 8.61
N LEU A 7 14.29 -5.98 8.57
CA LEU A 7 14.77 -7.13 7.80
C LEU A 7 14.14 -8.45 8.27
N LYS A 8 13.84 -8.56 9.56
CA LYS A 8 13.12 -9.72 10.13
C LYS A 8 11.75 -9.92 9.48
N THR A 9 10.99 -8.83 9.29
CA THR A 9 9.67 -8.87 8.61
C THR A 9 9.80 -9.33 7.15
N LEU A 10 10.84 -8.85 6.44
CA LEU A 10 11.14 -9.29 5.08
C LEU A 10 11.43 -10.80 5.04
N VAL A 11 12.26 -11.30 5.96
CA VAL A 11 12.62 -12.72 6.05
C VAL A 11 11.40 -13.60 6.28
N GLU A 12 10.54 -13.22 7.21
CA GLU A 12 9.29 -13.94 7.51
C GLU A 12 8.32 -13.89 6.31
N LYS A 13 8.13 -12.72 5.72
CA LYS A 13 7.19 -12.53 4.60
C LYS A 13 7.60 -13.28 3.34
N MET A 14 8.89 -13.30 3.03
CA MET A 14 9.44 -13.96 1.85
C MET A 14 9.80 -15.43 2.11
N ASN A 15 9.61 -15.92 3.33
CA ASN A 15 9.95 -17.29 3.76
C ASN A 15 11.43 -17.63 3.42
N LEU A 16 12.35 -16.76 3.86
CA LEU A 16 13.77 -16.92 3.60
C LEU A 16 14.44 -17.81 4.64
N LYS A 17 15.30 -18.72 4.20
CA LYS A 17 16.17 -19.50 5.07
C LYS A 17 17.40 -18.66 5.46
N ASN A 18 17.61 -18.45 6.74
CA ASN A 18 18.80 -17.76 7.25
C ASN A 18 20.01 -18.69 7.22
N LEU A 19 21.11 -18.27 6.58
CA LEU A 19 22.38 -19.00 6.47
C LEU A 19 23.47 -18.45 7.38
N THR A 20 23.24 -17.30 8.03
CA THR A 20 24.14 -16.64 8.98
C THR A 20 23.40 -16.35 10.29
N PRO A 21 23.06 -17.41 11.07
CA PRO A 21 22.21 -17.27 12.26
C PRO A 21 22.81 -16.40 13.37
N ASP A 22 24.13 -16.23 13.40
CA ASP A 22 24.84 -15.44 14.40
C ASP A 22 24.77 -13.92 14.13
N VAL A 23 24.27 -13.52 12.96
CA VAL A 23 24.05 -12.11 12.60
C VAL A 23 22.73 -11.61 13.19
N ASP A 24 22.80 -10.61 14.07
CA ASP A 24 21.61 -9.98 14.65
C ASP A 24 20.83 -9.17 13.59
N LEU A 25 19.54 -9.47 13.49
CA LEU A 25 18.60 -8.83 12.57
C LEU A 25 17.74 -7.72 13.20
N SER A 26 17.84 -7.51 14.52
CA SER A 26 16.91 -6.67 15.30
C SER A 26 16.90 -5.21 14.82
N GLU A 27 18.08 -4.67 14.49
CA GLU A 27 18.27 -3.27 14.07
C GLU A 27 18.47 -3.10 12.57
N LYS A 28 18.35 -4.19 11.81
CA LYS A 28 18.56 -4.13 10.35
C LYS A 28 17.27 -3.77 9.63
N GLU A 29 17.38 -2.81 8.71
CA GLU A 29 16.25 -2.25 7.96
C GLU A 29 16.56 -2.20 6.46
N VAL A 30 15.51 -2.22 5.65
CA VAL A 30 15.53 -1.94 4.21
C VAL A 30 14.80 -0.63 3.98
N GLU A 31 15.41 0.29 3.24
CA GLU A 31 14.87 1.64 3.00
C GLU A 31 14.53 1.88 1.53
N ILE A 32 15.03 1.04 0.63
CA ILE A 32 14.87 1.20 -0.82
C ILE A 32 14.07 0.02 -1.39
N PRO A 33 13.03 0.29 -2.16
CA PRO A 33 12.17 -0.77 -2.71
C PRO A 33 12.80 -1.57 -3.85
N ASP A 34 13.86 -1.02 -4.45
CA ASP A 34 14.58 -1.70 -5.52
C ASP A 34 15.57 -2.76 -4.99
N ILE A 35 15.92 -3.68 -5.86
CA ILE A 35 16.97 -4.67 -5.62
C ILE A 35 18.18 -4.40 -6.50
N ASN A 36 19.32 -5.01 -6.18
CA ASN A 36 20.48 -5.06 -7.05
C ASN A 36 20.91 -6.51 -7.31
N ARG A 37 21.42 -6.77 -8.51
CA ARG A 37 22.12 -8.00 -8.87
C ARG A 37 23.59 -7.66 -9.10
N PRO A 38 24.48 -8.03 -8.18
CA PRO A 38 25.84 -7.50 -8.16
C PRO A 38 26.76 -8.16 -9.21
N ALA A 39 26.28 -8.36 -10.45
CA ALA A 39 27.02 -9.04 -11.51
C ALA A 39 28.34 -8.35 -11.86
N LEU A 40 28.35 -7.02 -11.98
CA LEU A 40 29.56 -6.25 -12.25
C LEU A 40 30.50 -6.22 -11.05
N GLN A 41 29.95 -6.14 -9.85
CA GLN A 41 30.72 -6.16 -8.60
C GLN A 41 31.51 -7.45 -8.45
N LEU A 42 30.95 -8.57 -8.88
CA LEU A 42 31.64 -9.87 -8.88
C LEU A 42 32.81 -9.93 -9.90
N THR A 43 32.89 -9.01 -10.85
CA THR A 43 34.08 -8.86 -11.72
C THR A 43 35.16 -7.98 -11.12
N GLY A 44 34.83 -7.25 -10.03
CA GLY A 44 35.72 -6.28 -9.37
C GLY A 44 35.39 -4.82 -9.70
N PHE A 45 34.28 -4.56 -10.40
CA PHE A 45 33.87 -3.19 -10.73
C PHE A 45 32.80 -2.71 -9.77
N PHE A 46 33.12 -1.68 -8.95
CA PHE A 46 32.27 -1.16 -7.88
C PHE A 46 31.87 0.31 -8.08
N GLU A 47 32.22 0.93 -9.20
CA GLU A 47 31.74 2.29 -9.49
C GLU A 47 30.22 2.29 -9.61
N HIS A 48 29.55 3.25 -8.93
CA HIS A 48 28.11 3.37 -8.88
C HIS A 48 27.38 2.12 -8.33
N PHE A 49 28.00 1.42 -7.38
CA PHE A 49 27.38 0.27 -6.75
C PHE A 49 26.21 0.68 -5.83
N ASP A 50 25.03 0.22 -6.15
CA ASP A 50 23.80 0.44 -5.36
C ASP A 50 23.80 -0.44 -4.08
N SER A 51 24.69 -0.13 -3.15
CA SER A 51 24.92 -0.92 -1.94
C SER A 51 23.75 -0.90 -0.95
N GLU A 52 22.91 0.14 -0.98
CA GLU A 52 21.76 0.29 -0.09
C GLU A 52 20.58 -0.63 -0.46
N ARG A 53 20.62 -1.25 -1.65
CA ARG A 53 19.60 -2.17 -2.12
C ARG A 53 19.82 -3.59 -1.60
N VAL A 54 18.76 -4.36 -1.51
CA VAL A 54 18.84 -5.82 -1.27
C VAL A 54 19.61 -6.47 -2.43
N GLN A 55 20.66 -7.23 -2.12
CA GLN A 55 21.52 -7.88 -3.12
C GLN A 55 21.02 -9.29 -3.42
N ILE A 56 20.76 -9.62 -4.70
CA ILE A 56 20.24 -10.91 -5.12
C ILE A 56 21.26 -11.64 -6.01
N ILE A 57 21.65 -12.82 -5.60
CA ILE A 57 22.52 -13.74 -6.35
C ILE A 57 21.64 -14.78 -7.06
N GLY A 58 21.60 -14.69 -8.37
CA GLY A 58 20.94 -15.66 -9.24
C GLY A 58 21.89 -16.71 -9.80
N TYR A 59 21.36 -17.53 -10.71
CA TYR A 59 22.14 -18.63 -11.32
C TYR A 59 23.37 -18.15 -12.11
N VAL A 60 23.26 -17.01 -12.77
CA VAL A 60 24.36 -16.44 -13.58
C VAL A 60 25.51 -15.98 -12.70
N GLU A 61 25.21 -15.19 -11.68
CA GLU A 61 26.18 -14.69 -10.69
C GLU A 61 26.84 -15.86 -9.95
N TYR A 62 26.03 -16.83 -9.55
CA TYR A 62 26.50 -18.03 -8.85
C TYR A 62 27.48 -18.84 -9.71
N THR A 63 27.11 -19.14 -10.98
CA THR A 63 27.96 -19.90 -11.90
C THR A 63 29.26 -19.14 -12.22
N PHE A 64 29.19 -17.82 -12.30
CA PHE A 64 30.41 -16.99 -12.47
C PHE A 64 31.37 -17.15 -11.30
N LEU A 65 30.87 -17.10 -10.05
CA LEU A 65 31.68 -17.31 -8.84
C LEU A 65 32.25 -18.73 -8.77
N GLU A 66 31.44 -19.76 -9.10
CA GLU A 66 31.86 -21.15 -9.11
C GLU A 66 32.99 -21.40 -10.10
N LYS A 67 32.96 -20.73 -11.26
CA LYS A 67 34.00 -20.86 -12.30
C LYS A 67 35.24 -20.00 -12.04
N MET A 68 35.22 -19.13 -11.05
CA MET A 68 36.36 -18.31 -10.70
C MET A 68 37.41 -19.14 -9.95
N THR A 69 38.51 -19.49 -10.61
CA THR A 69 39.59 -20.33 -10.07
C THR A 69 40.62 -19.53 -9.25
N ASP A 70 40.68 -18.22 -9.42
CA ASP A 70 41.57 -17.31 -8.67
C ASP A 70 40.99 -16.99 -7.30
N GLU A 71 41.35 -17.81 -6.30
CA GLU A 71 40.87 -17.66 -4.93
C GLU A 71 41.30 -16.33 -4.28
N VAL A 72 42.45 -15.79 -4.64
CA VAL A 72 42.92 -14.49 -4.10
C VAL A 72 42.07 -13.36 -4.62
N LYS A 73 41.76 -13.37 -5.92
CA LYS A 73 40.87 -12.40 -6.55
C LYS A 73 39.45 -12.53 -6.01
N LYS A 74 38.93 -13.76 -5.86
CA LYS A 74 37.62 -14.04 -5.31
C LYS A 74 37.48 -13.50 -3.89
N LYS A 75 38.45 -13.78 -3.03
CA LYS A 75 38.49 -13.28 -1.66
C LYS A 75 38.48 -11.74 -1.62
N LYS A 76 39.29 -11.10 -2.46
CA LYS A 76 39.32 -9.61 -2.54
C LYS A 76 37.99 -9.03 -2.99
N ILE A 77 37.27 -9.68 -3.91
CA ILE A 77 35.95 -9.29 -4.36
C ILE A 77 34.95 -9.37 -3.20
N TYR A 78 34.97 -10.48 -2.45
CA TYR A 78 34.09 -10.65 -1.27
C TYR A 78 34.41 -9.62 -0.19
N GLU A 79 35.69 -9.37 0.13
CA GLU A 79 36.12 -8.33 1.06
C GLU A 79 35.58 -6.95 0.65
N THR A 80 35.71 -6.61 -0.64
CA THR A 80 35.22 -5.33 -1.15
C THR A 80 33.70 -5.26 -1.10
N LEU A 81 32.97 -6.28 -1.57
CA LEU A 81 31.51 -6.32 -1.55
C LEU A 81 30.96 -6.18 -0.12
N LEU A 82 31.55 -6.92 0.82
CA LEU A 82 31.10 -6.92 2.23
C LEU A 82 31.62 -5.71 3.03
N SER A 83 32.54 -4.90 2.48
CA SER A 83 32.92 -3.62 3.10
C SER A 83 31.84 -2.54 2.94
N TYR A 84 30.94 -2.69 1.96
CA TYR A 84 29.76 -1.85 1.83
C TYR A 84 28.71 -2.25 2.83
N LYS A 85 27.91 -1.27 3.29
CA LYS A 85 26.78 -1.53 4.23
C LYS A 85 25.55 -2.04 3.47
N ILE A 86 25.67 -3.21 2.84
CA ILE A 86 24.53 -3.84 2.16
C ILE A 86 23.54 -4.38 3.20
N PRO A 87 22.21 -4.28 2.95
CA PRO A 87 21.18 -4.78 3.88
C PRO A 87 21.27 -6.30 4.09
N CYS A 88 21.41 -7.05 3.00
CA CYS A 88 21.57 -8.50 3.00
C CYS A 88 21.97 -9.03 1.61
N LEU A 89 22.41 -10.30 1.58
CA LEU A 89 22.60 -11.11 0.37
C LEU A 89 21.53 -12.21 0.33
N ILE A 90 20.88 -12.41 -0.82
CA ILE A 90 19.87 -13.47 -0.99
C ILE A 90 20.24 -14.36 -2.17
N PHE A 91 20.46 -15.64 -1.91
CA PHE A 91 20.72 -16.65 -2.92
C PHE A 91 19.43 -17.31 -3.38
N CYS A 92 19.12 -17.22 -4.67
CA CYS A 92 17.93 -17.85 -5.25
C CYS A 92 18.19 -19.33 -5.64
N ARG A 93 17.10 -20.10 -5.87
CA ARG A 93 17.13 -21.49 -6.35
C ARG A 93 17.83 -22.47 -5.40
N ASN A 94 17.83 -22.23 -4.12
CA ASN A 94 18.57 -23.02 -3.14
C ASN A 94 20.07 -23.19 -3.49
N LEU A 95 20.66 -22.23 -4.22
CA LEU A 95 22.08 -22.25 -4.55
C LEU A 95 22.90 -22.07 -3.26
N PRO A 96 23.80 -23.03 -2.91
CA PRO A 96 24.56 -22.96 -1.68
C PRO A 96 25.73 -21.97 -1.82
N PRO A 97 25.81 -20.91 -1.01
CA PRO A 97 26.99 -20.03 -1.02
C PRO A 97 28.23 -20.78 -0.50
N GLU A 98 29.39 -20.33 -0.92
CA GLU A 98 30.68 -20.88 -0.43
C GLU A 98 30.87 -20.59 1.05
N ALA A 99 31.51 -21.51 1.78
CA ALA A 99 31.79 -21.34 3.22
C ALA A 99 32.61 -20.09 3.51
N MET A 100 33.59 -19.78 2.65
CA MET A 100 34.40 -18.56 2.75
C MET A 100 33.55 -17.30 2.75
N LEU A 101 32.54 -17.21 1.85
CA LEU A 101 31.63 -16.06 1.79
C LEU A 101 30.80 -15.94 3.07
N LEU A 102 30.26 -17.06 3.59
CA LEU A 102 29.45 -17.06 4.81
C LEU A 102 30.26 -16.59 6.04
N GLU A 103 31.48 -17.13 6.23
CA GLU A 103 32.37 -16.70 7.31
C GLU A 103 32.73 -15.20 7.23
N MET A 104 32.96 -14.71 6.03
CA MET A 104 33.27 -13.29 5.82
C MET A 104 32.06 -12.41 6.05
N ALA A 105 30.87 -12.83 5.64
CA ALA A 105 29.61 -12.12 5.83
C ALA A 105 29.25 -12.02 7.32
N GLU A 106 29.42 -13.10 8.10
CA GLU A 106 29.24 -13.08 9.56
C GLU A 106 30.20 -12.10 10.25
N LYS A 107 31.49 -12.12 9.88
CA LYS A 107 32.47 -11.15 10.41
C LYS A 107 32.14 -9.71 10.05
N ALA A 108 31.56 -9.47 8.86
CA ALA A 108 31.11 -8.17 8.42
C ALA A 108 29.72 -7.79 8.98
N ASN A 109 29.09 -8.65 9.76
CA ASN A 109 27.73 -8.50 10.27
C ASN A 109 26.69 -8.28 9.15
N ILE A 110 26.85 -8.99 8.01
CA ILE A 110 25.94 -8.95 6.87
C ILE A 110 25.16 -10.26 6.77
N PRO A 111 23.82 -10.24 6.86
CA PRO A 111 23.03 -11.45 6.81
C PRO A 111 22.94 -12.01 5.38
N VAL A 112 23.01 -13.34 5.31
CA VAL A 112 22.89 -14.10 4.05
C VAL A 112 21.68 -15.03 4.15
N PHE A 113 20.83 -14.96 3.15
CA PHE A 113 19.61 -15.76 3.06
C PHE A 113 19.57 -16.60 1.81
N GLN A 114 18.67 -17.58 1.80
CA GLN A 114 18.44 -18.48 0.68
C GLN A 114 16.94 -18.62 0.43
N THR A 115 16.54 -18.71 -0.84
CA THR A 115 15.17 -19.04 -1.28
C THR A 115 15.18 -20.09 -2.38
N GLU A 116 14.16 -20.95 -2.42
CA GLU A 116 13.95 -21.93 -3.48
C GLU A 116 13.48 -21.29 -4.80
N LYS A 117 12.91 -20.08 -4.73
CA LYS A 117 12.31 -19.40 -5.87
C LYS A 117 13.34 -19.07 -6.96
N LYS A 118 12.85 -19.03 -8.20
CA LYS A 118 13.66 -18.54 -9.34
C LYS A 118 13.95 -17.06 -9.19
N THR A 119 15.09 -16.60 -9.66
CA THR A 119 15.54 -15.20 -9.50
C THR A 119 14.51 -14.19 -10.01
N SER A 120 13.95 -14.41 -11.21
CA SER A 120 12.94 -13.50 -11.79
C SER A 120 11.64 -13.45 -10.99
N GLU A 121 11.18 -14.59 -10.50
CA GLU A 121 9.98 -14.70 -9.67
C GLU A 121 10.17 -14.01 -8.33
N PHE A 122 11.27 -14.32 -7.65
CA PHE A 122 11.61 -13.71 -6.36
C PHE A 122 11.82 -12.21 -6.48
N THR A 123 12.53 -11.74 -7.52
CA THR A 123 12.75 -10.31 -7.78
C THR A 123 11.42 -9.56 -7.96
N ALA A 124 10.50 -10.08 -8.75
CA ALA A 124 9.21 -9.45 -8.96
C ALA A 124 8.38 -9.39 -7.67
N GLU A 125 8.43 -10.44 -6.86
CA GLU A 125 7.69 -10.51 -5.60
C GLU A 125 8.24 -9.56 -4.55
N ILE A 126 9.56 -9.54 -4.33
CA ILE A 126 10.19 -8.68 -3.31
C ILE A 126 10.06 -7.19 -3.66
N ILE A 127 10.25 -6.81 -4.94
CA ILE A 127 10.07 -5.42 -5.39
C ILE A 127 8.64 -4.98 -5.16
N ARG A 128 7.66 -5.79 -5.58
CA ARG A 128 6.25 -5.46 -5.38
C ARG A 128 5.92 -5.27 -3.90
N TRP A 129 6.41 -6.14 -3.04
CA TRP A 129 6.15 -6.06 -1.61
C TRP A 129 6.85 -4.85 -0.97
N LEU A 130 8.13 -4.61 -1.28
CA LEU A 130 8.87 -3.45 -0.77
C LEU A 130 8.24 -2.13 -1.22
N ASN A 131 7.74 -2.03 -2.46
CA ASN A 131 7.05 -0.84 -2.94
C ASN A 131 5.79 -0.53 -2.11
N VAL A 132 5.07 -1.54 -1.64
CA VAL A 132 3.89 -1.35 -0.78
C VAL A 132 4.31 -0.94 0.64
N GLU A 133 5.27 -1.64 1.23
CA GLU A 133 5.69 -1.41 2.62
C GLU A 133 6.44 -0.09 2.80
N LEU A 134 7.28 0.27 1.84
CA LEU A 134 8.07 1.52 1.85
C LEU A 134 7.30 2.72 1.27
N ALA A 135 6.09 2.49 0.73
CA ALA A 135 5.26 3.55 0.18
C ALA A 135 5.02 4.67 1.21
N PRO A 136 5.05 5.94 0.79
CA PRO A 136 4.64 7.05 1.64
C PRO A 136 3.28 6.76 2.26
N CYS A 137 3.17 6.93 3.58
CA CYS A 137 1.97 6.65 4.34
C CYS A 137 1.58 7.82 5.22
N ILE A 138 0.29 8.11 5.27
CA ILE A 138 -0.32 9.08 6.22
C ILE A 138 -1.47 8.40 6.94
N SER A 139 -1.75 8.86 8.15
CA SER A 139 -2.95 8.47 8.91
C SER A 139 -3.91 9.64 8.95
N ILE A 140 -5.15 9.40 8.62
CA ILE A 140 -6.21 10.42 8.65
C ILE A 140 -7.42 9.93 9.42
N HIS A 141 -8.16 10.88 10.04
CA HIS A 141 -9.44 10.56 10.66
C HIS A 141 -10.54 10.42 9.60
N GLY A 142 -11.18 9.26 9.58
CA GLY A 142 -12.22 8.95 8.62
C GLY A 142 -12.65 7.49 8.69
N VAL A 143 -13.58 7.13 7.84
CA VAL A 143 -14.08 5.77 7.70
C VAL A 143 -13.90 5.34 6.25
N LEU A 144 -13.30 4.19 6.02
CA LEU A 144 -13.14 3.63 4.69
C LEU A 144 -14.04 2.42 4.52
N VAL A 145 -14.90 2.46 3.51
CA VAL A 145 -15.86 1.40 3.19
C VAL A 145 -15.72 1.02 1.72
N ASP A 146 -15.78 -0.26 1.43
CA ASP A 146 -15.90 -0.78 0.06
C ASP A 146 -17.40 -0.85 -0.31
N VAL A 147 -17.80 0.03 -1.20
CA VAL A 147 -19.18 0.16 -1.68
C VAL A 147 -19.26 -0.31 -3.14
N TYR A 148 -19.76 -1.52 -3.36
CA TYR A 148 -19.83 -2.16 -4.70
C TYR A 148 -18.48 -2.24 -5.42
N GLY A 149 -17.36 -2.34 -4.68
CA GLY A 149 -16.02 -2.36 -5.23
C GLY A 149 -15.37 -0.99 -5.40
N VAL A 150 -16.09 0.11 -5.09
CA VAL A 150 -15.56 1.47 -5.00
C VAL A 150 -15.13 1.75 -3.57
N GLY A 151 -13.88 2.13 -3.36
CA GLY A 151 -13.40 2.54 -2.04
C GLY A 151 -13.82 3.97 -1.72
N VAL A 152 -14.74 4.10 -0.78
CA VAL A 152 -15.28 5.40 -0.34
C VAL A 152 -14.69 5.78 1.01
N LEU A 153 -13.92 6.85 1.02
CA LEU A 153 -13.39 7.45 2.24
C LEU A 153 -14.37 8.53 2.74
N ILE A 154 -14.98 8.27 3.88
CA ILE A 154 -15.91 9.20 4.53
C ILE A 154 -15.16 10.02 5.57
N MET A 155 -15.11 11.33 5.38
CA MET A 155 -14.46 12.30 6.25
C MET A 155 -15.49 13.25 6.87
N GLY A 156 -15.07 14.01 7.87
CA GLY A 156 -15.90 15.02 8.54
C GLY A 156 -15.59 15.09 10.04
N GLU A 157 -16.19 16.05 10.71
CA GLU A 157 -15.97 16.28 12.14
C GLU A 157 -16.33 15.06 12.99
N SER A 158 -15.75 15.00 14.20
CA SER A 158 -16.09 13.95 15.16
C SER A 158 -17.56 14.06 15.58
N GLY A 159 -18.27 12.92 15.55
CA GLY A 159 -19.69 12.89 15.93
C GLY A 159 -20.67 13.24 14.82
N ILE A 160 -20.21 13.48 13.61
CA ILE A 160 -21.07 13.85 12.47
C ILE A 160 -21.86 12.67 11.89
N GLY A 161 -21.63 11.44 12.36
CA GLY A 161 -22.34 10.24 11.91
C GLY A 161 -21.59 9.35 10.92
N LYS A 162 -20.24 9.44 10.85
CA LYS A 162 -19.43 8.62 9.94
C LYS A 162 -19.57 7.12 10.23
N SER A 163 -19.35 6.72 11.48
CA SER A 163 -19.42 5.32 11.92
C SER A 163 -20.83 4.74 11.81
N GLU A 164 -21.86 5.54 12.10
CA GLU A 164 -23.25 5.14 11.93
C GLU A 164 -23.61 4.91 10.45
N ALA A 165 -23.10 5.79 9.56
CA ALA A 165 -23.28 5.61 8.12
C ALA A 165 -22.56 4.34 7.61
N ALA A 166 -21.35 4.06 8.12
CA ALA A 166 -20.62 2.84 7.80
C ALA A 166 -21.35 1.59 8.28
N LEU A 167 -21.90 1.58 9.51
CA LEU A 167 -22.67 0.47 10.04
C LEU A 167 -23.91 0.18 9.18
N GLU A 168 -24.61 1.22 8.73
CA GLU A 168 -25.75 1.04 7.85
C GLU A 168 -25.33 0.48 6.48
N LEU A 169 -24.21 0.94 5.91
CA LEU A 169 -23.62 0.38 4.69
C LEU A 169 -23.26 -1.10 4.86
N ILE A 170 -22.68 -1.49 6.00
CA ILE A 170 -22.35 -2.89 6.31
C ILE A 170 -23.62 -3.75 6.33
N LYS A 171 -24.70 -3.27 6.98
CA LYS A 171 -25.99 -3.97 7.01
C LYS A 171 -26.63 -4.12 5.62
N ARG A 172 -26.24 -3.28 4.67
CA ARG A 172 -26.65 -3.33 3.26
C ARG A 172 -25.75 -4.23 2.40
N GLY A 173 -24.74 -4.87 3.00
CA GLY A 173 -23.85 -5.81 2.33
C GLY A 173 -22.55 -5.22 1.82
N HIS A 174 -22.21 -4.00 2.22
CA HIS A 174 -20.90 -3.40 1.96
C HIS A 174 -19.88 -3.84 2.99
N ARG A 175 -18.61 -3.52 2.78
CA ARG A 175 -17.51 -4.04 3.59
C ARG A 175 -16.75 -2.91 4.28
N LEU A 176 -16.56 -3.03 5.60
CA LEU A 176 -15.72 -2.13 6.36
C LEU A 176 -14.24 -2.42 6.06
N VAL A 177 -13.47 -1.38 5.84
CA VAL A 177 -12.00 -1.45 5.77
C VAL A 177 -11.42 -0.89 7.06
N SER A 178 -11.80 0.33 7.42
CA SER A 178 -11.34 1.00 8.65
C SER A 178 -12.39 1.95 9.19
N ASP A 179 -12.44 2.09 10.52
CA ASP A 179 -13.18 3.14 11.24
C ASP A 179 -12.21 3.97 12.08
N ASP A 180 -12.53 5.25 12.26
CA ASP A 180 -11.82 6.27 13.00
C ASP A 180 -10.46 6.68 12.39
N VAL A 181 -9.53 5.75 12.17
CA VAL A 181 -8.21 6.02 11.57
C VAL A 181 -8.01 5.18 10.33
N VAL A 182 -7.74 5.85 9.21
CA VAL A 182 -7.39 5.21 7.93
C VAL A 182 -5.92 5.50 7.62
N GLU A 183 -5.12 4.45 7.50
CA GLU A 183 -3.76 4.54 6.97
C GLU A 183 -3.81 4.54 5.44
N ILE A 184 -3.35 5.62 4.82
CA ILE A 184 -3.33 5.79 3.37
C ILE A 184 -1.91 5.66 2.87
N ARG A 185 -1.66 4.73 1.95
CA ARG A 185 -0.37 4.51 1.29
C ARG A 185 -0.46 4.86 -0.18
N ARG A 186 0.54 5.60 -0.69
CA ARG A 186 0.69 5.88 -2.12
C ARG A 186 1.47 4.74 -2.77
N VAL A 187 0.75 3.85 -3.45
CA VAL A 187 1.37 2.67 -4.10
C VAL A 187 1.88 3.00 -5.51
N SER A 188 1.27 4.00 -6.16
CA SER A 188 1.70 4.53 -7.46
C SER A 188 1.27 5.99 -7.62
N ASP A 189 1.65 6.60 -8.74
CA ASP A 189 1.25 7.99 -9.06
C ASP A 189 -0.27 8.18 -9.20
N GLU A 190 -1.02 7.09 -9.36
CA GLU A 190 -2.48 7.14 -9.53
C GLU A 190 -3.24 6.32 -8.46
N THR A 191 -2.52 5.61 -7.58
CA THR A 191 -3.17 4.64 -6.69
C THR A 191 -2.85 4.93 -5.23
N LEU A 192 -3.92 5.19 -4.47
CA LEU A 192 -3.91 5.24 -3.01
C LEU A 192 -4.61 4.00 -2.47
N VAL A 193 -3.98 3.34 -1.49
CA VAL A 193 -4.56 2.19 -0.79
C VAL A 193 -4.78 2.56 0.67
N GLY A 194 -5.99 2.33 1.15
CA GLY A 194 -6.36 2.52 2.55
C GLY A 194 -6.42 1.20 3.30
N THR A 195 -5.97 1.23 4.55
CA THR A 195 -6.00 0.10 5.50
C THR A 195 -6.39 0.58 6.89
N ALA A 196 -6.80 -0.34 7.75
CA ALA A 196 -6.91 -0.08 9.19
C ALA A 196 -5.56 -0.32 9.88
N PRO A 197 -5.22 0.45 10.93
CA PRO A 197 -4.18 0.04 11.88
C PRO A 197 -4.47 -1.35 12.45
N ASP A 198 -3.43 -2.15 12.69
CA ASP A 198 -3.60 -3.55 13.17
C ASP A 198 -4.42 -3.65 14.46
N ILE A 199 -4.27 -2.65 15.36
CA ILE A 199 -4.95 -2.62 16.68
C ILE A 199 -6.46 -2.40 16.53
N THR A 200 -6.91 -1.59 15.55
CA THR A 200 -8.31 -1.21 15.38
C THR A 200 -8.99 -1.96 14.23
N ARG A 201 -8.29 -2.89 13.61
CA ARG A 201 -8.80 -3.65 12.46
C ARG A 201 -10.08 -4.41 12.80
N HIS A 202 -11.12 -4.21 11.97
CA HIS A 202 -12.47 -4.77 12.07
C HIS A 202 -13.33 -4.21 13.21
N PHE A 203 -12.82 -3.28 14.02
CA PHE A 203 -13.61 -2.63 15.05
C PHE A 203 -14.24 -1.33 14.54
N ILE A 204 -15.40 -1.00 15.09
CA ILE A 204 -16.13 0.24 14.88
C ILE A 204 -16.55 0.81 16.22
N GLU A 205 -16.39 2.15 16.40
CA GLU A 205 -16.84 2.82 17.60
C GLU A 205 -18.22 3.44 17.38
N LEU A 206 -19.18 3.06 18.22
CA LEU A 206 -20.54 3.61 18.20
C LEU A 206 -20.83 4.31 19.51
N ARG A 207 -21.08 5.61 19.42
CA ARG A 207 -21.40 6.42 20.62
C ARG A 207 -22.65 5.86 21.32
N GLY A 208 -22.53 5.67 22.64
CA GLY A 208 -23.59 5.09 23.47
C GLY A 208 -23.69 3.58 23.48
N ILE A 209 -22.97 2.89 22.59
CA ILE A 209 -22.87 1.42 22.56
C ILE A 209 -21.45 0.97 22.93
N GLY A 210 -20.42 1.67 22.42
CA GLY A 210 -19.02 1.33 22.62
C GLY A 210 -18.38 0.72 21.37
N ILE A 211 -17.32 -0.07 21.57
CA ILE A 211 -16.55 -0.72 20.51
C ILE A 211 -17.22 -2.04 20.10
N VAL A 212 -17.39 -2.24 18.82
CA VAL A 212 -18.08 -3.38 18.22
C VAL A 212 -17.14 -4.07 17.21
N ASP A 213 -17.00 -5.39 17.31
CA ASP A 213 -16.29 -6.20 16.31
C ASP A 213 -17.26 -6.53 15.14
N VAL A 214 -17.04 -5.86 14.02
CA VAL A 214 -17.88 -6.00 12.82
C VAL A 214 -17.75 -7.39 12.23
N LYS A 215 -16.55 -7.97 12.21
CA LYS A 215 -16.32 -9.31 11.67
C LYS A 215 -17.01 -10.39 12.50
N ALA A 216 -17.00 -10.26 13.83
CA ALA A 216 -17.67 -11.19 14.73
C ALA A 216 -19.20 -11.10 14.62
N LEU A 217 -19.76 -9.88 14.47
CA LEU A 217 -21.21 -9.66 14.42
C LEU A 217 -21.83 -9.91 13.06
N PHE A 218 -21.18 -9.52 11.97
CA PHE A 218 -21.75 -9.54 10.62
C PHE A 218 -21.07 -10.55 9.67
N GLY A 219 -20.05 -11.24 10.18
CA GLY A 219 -19.33 -12.27 9.43
C GLY A 219 -18.16 -11.74 8.60
N VAL A 220 -17.36 -12.67 8.06
CA VAL A 220 -16.13 -12.37 7.30
C VAL A 220 -16.38 -11.56 6.03
N LEU A 221 -17.57 -11.65 5.45
CA LEU A 221 -17.92 -10.93 4.23
C LEU A 221 -18.21 -9.45 4.46
N SER A 222 -18.37 -9.02 5.71
CA SER A 222 -18.63 -7.62 6.08
C SER A 222 -17.36 -6.76 6.24
N VAL A 223 -16.18 -7.37 6.11
CA VAL A 223 -14.90 -6.69 6.29
C VAL A 223 -13.98 -6.91 5.11
N ARG A 224 -13.04 -5.98 4.93
CA ARG A 224 -11.97 -6.06 3.94
C ARG A 224 -10.69 -5.49 4.53
N GLU A 225 -9.53 -6.09 4.25
CA GLU A 225 -8.26 -5.64 4.83
C GLU A 225 -7.72 -4.38 4.17
N THR A 226 -7.83 -4.29 2.84
CA THR A 226 -7.30 -3.19 2.04
C THR A 226 -8.26 -2.79 0.95
N GLN A 227 -8.34 -1.50 0.60
CA GLN A 227 -9.14 -1.01 -0.51
C GLN A 227 -8.47 0.21 -1.13
N ASN A 228 -8.56 0.36 -2.46
CA ASN A 228 -8.19 1.61 -3.12
C ASN A 228 -9.11 2.73 -2.64
N ILE A 229 -8.60 3.95 -2.60
CA ILE A 229 -9.43 5.13 -2.31
C ILE A 229 -9.81 5.76 -3.65
N ASP A 230 -11.05 5.51 -4.08
CA ASP A 230 -11.57 5.95 -5.37
C ASP A 230 -12.39 7.23 -5.26
N LEU A 231 -13.04 7.43 -4.11
CA LEU A 231 -13.95 8.54 -3.85
C LEU A 231 -13.83 9.02 -2.40
N VAL A 232 -13.82 10.32 -2.22
CA VAL A 232 -13.90 10.96 -0.89
C VAL A 232 -15.27 11.59 -0.73
N ILE A 233 -15.86 11.39 0.43
CA ILE A 233 -17.11 12.05 0.85
C ILE A 233 -16.84 12.79 2.14
N THR A 234 -16.86 14.11 2.08
CA THR A 234 -16.73 14.98 3.27
C THR A 234 -18.12 15.34 3.79
N LEU A 235 -18.44 14.83 4.99
CA LEU A 235 -19.66 15.18 5.69
C LEU A 235 -19.48 16.52 6.40
N GLU A 236 -20.40 17.44 6.21
CA GLU A 236 -20.37 18.75 6.86
C GLU A 236 -21.75 19.15 7.39
N GLU A 237 -21.79 19.94 8.46
CA GLU A 237 -23.05 20.48 8.95
C GLU A 237 -23.68 21.40 7.90
N TRP A 238 -25.01 21.37 7.81
CA TRP A 238 -25.73 22.24 6.89
C TRP A 238 -25.53 23.71 7.22
N ASN A 239 -24.98 24.45 6.25
CA ASN A 239 -24.82 25.90 6.36
C ASN A 239 -25.72 26.60 5.33
N LYS A 240 -26.63 27.46 5.81
CA LYS A 240 -27.55 28.22 4.97
C LYS A 240 -26.86 29.25 4.07
N ASN A 241 -25.66 29.67 4.43
CA ASN A 241 -24.88 30.70 3.71
C ASN A 241 -23.89 30.09 2.70
N LYS A 242 -23.78 28.75 2.65
CA LYS A 242 -22.93 28.02 1.69
C LYS A 242 -23.78 27.54 0.52
N GLU A 243 -23.35 27.84 -0.70
CA GLU A 243 -23.92 27.24 -1.89
C GLU A 243 -23.35 25.83 -2.05
N TYR A 244 -24.24 24.89 -2.27
CA TYR A 244 -23.88 23.49 -2.54
C TYR A 244 -24.13 23.17 -4.00
N ASP A 245 -23.18 22.49 -4.64
CA ASP A 245 -23.40 22.03 -6.01
C ASP A 245 -24.63 21.12 -6.09
N ARG A 246 -25.54 21.47 -7.00
CA ARG A 246 -26.77 20.72 -7.25
C ARG A 246 -26.74 19.94 -8.55
N LEU A 247 -25.84 20.28 -9.45
CA LEU A 247 -25.80 19.74 -10.80
C LEU A 247 -24.75 18.66 -10.95
N GLY A 248 -23.64 18.71 -10.20
CA GLY A 248 -22.53 17.76 -10.30
C GLY A 248 -21.81 17.84 -11.65
N LEU A 249 -21.78 19.04 -12.25
CA LEU A 249 -21.11 19.28 -13.54
C LEU A 249 -19.60 19.40 -13.38
N GLU A 250 -19.15 19.98 -12.29
CA GLU A 250 -17.74 20.15 -11.95
C GLU A 250 -17.35 19.10 -10.92
N GLU A 251 -16.13 18.58 -11.03
CA GLU A 251 -15.59 17.65 -10.05
C GLU A 251 -14.64 18.40 -9.12
N GLU A 252 -14.87 18.25 -7.82
CA GLU A 252 -13.96 18.69 -6.78
C GLU A 252 -13.00 17.58 -6.45
N TYR A 253 -11.79 17.95 -6.02
CA TYR A 253 -10.73 17.01 -5.70
C TYR A 253 -10.14 17.34 -4.33
N THR A 254 -9.79 16.30 -3.60
CA THR A 254 -8.89 16.39 -2.44
C THR A 254 -7.57 15.68 -2.76
N GLU A 255 -6.49 16.06 -2.08
CA GLU A 255 -5.17 15.55 -2.37
C GLU A 255 -4.60 14.80 -1.15
N PHE A 256 -4.09 13.59 -1.39
CA PHE A 256 -3.34 12.81 -0.42
C PHE A 256 -2.03 12.37 -1.04
N LEU A 257 -0.91 12.68 -0.40
CA LEU A 257 0.43 12.26 -0.83
C LEU A 257 0.76 12.62 -2.30
N GLY A 258 0.19 13.71 -2.82
CA GLY A 258 0.35 14.15 -4.20
C GLY A 258 -0.65 13.56 -5.21
N ASN A 259 -1.50 12.61 -4.80
CA ASN A 259 -2.55 12.04 -5.64
C ASN A 259 -3.88 12.76 -5.41
N LYS A 260 -4.57 13.12 -6.50
CA LYS A 260 -5.89 13.75 -6.46
C LYS A 260 -6.99 12.70 -6.50
N VAL A 261 -7.94 12.80 -5.58
CA VAL A 261 -9.12 11.93 -5.49
C VAL A 261 -10.38 12.78 -5.61
N VAL A 262 -11.35 12.32 -6.39
CA VAL A 262 -12.66 13.00 -6.50
C VAL A 262 -13.30 13.13 -5.12
N CYS A 263 -13.79 14.32 -4.79
CA CYS A 263 -14.39 14.65 -3.50
C CYS A 263 -15.80 15.20 -3.66
N HIS A 264 -16.71 14.76 -2.80
CA HIS A 264 -18.05 15.34 -2.68
C HIS A 264 -18.28 15.88 -1.27
N HIS A 265 -18.76 17.11 -1.15
CA HIS A 265 -19.17 17.72 0.10
C HIS A 265 -20.67 17.48 0.34
N LEU A 266 -20.99 16.67 1.35
CA LEU A 266 -22.37 16.32 1.69
C LEU A 266 -22.85 17.06 2.94
N PRO A 267 -23.76 18.01 2.79
CA PRO A 267 -24.36 18.68 3.93
C PRO A 267 -25.35 17.75 4.65
N ILE A 268 -25.17 17.58 5.96
CA ILE A 268 -26.00 16.74 6.79
C ILE A 268 -27.17 17.55 7.34
N ARG A 269 -28.37 16.96 7.30
CA ARG A 269 -29.58 17.41 7.97
C ARG A 269 -30.21 16.23 8.70
N PRO A 270 -30.90 16.47 9.84
CA PRO A 270 -31.70 15.44 10.49
C PRO A 270 -32.67 14.78 9.49
N GLY A 271 -32.78 13.45 9.51
CA GLY A 271 -33.65 12.68 8.65
C GLY A 271 -33.06 12.29 7.28
N ARG A 272 -31.84 12.69 6.93
CA ARG A 272 -31.16 12.19 5.72
C ARG A 272 -30.55 10.81 5.98
N ASN A 273 -30.82 9.87 5.09
CA ASN A 273 -30.14 8.58 5.09
C ASN A 273 -28.80 8.69 4.36
N LEU A 274 -27.70 8.74 5.13
CA LEU A 274 -26.35 8.91 4.59
C LEU A 274 -25.89 7.72 3.78
N ALA A 275 -26.26 6.50 4.19
CA ALA A 275 -25.84 5.28 3.48
C ALA A 275 -26.38 5.25 2.05
N ILE A 276 -27.64 5.63 1.83
CA ILE A 276 -28.24 5.71 0.48
C ILE A 276 -27.50 6.74 -0.38
N ILE A 277 -27.10 7.88 0.20
CA ILE A 277 -26.40 8.93 -0.55
C ILE A 277 -25.01 8.45 -0.91
N VAL A 278 -24.29 7.79 0.01
CA VAL A 278 -22.97 7.23 -0.22
C VAL A 278 -23.00 6.13 -1.29
N GLU A 279 -23.97 5.21 -1.21
CA GLU A 279 -24.20 4.19 -2.25
C GLU A 279 -24.43 4.83 -3.63
N THR A 280 -25.30 5.85 -3.68
CA THR A 280 -25.60 6.54 -4.94
C THR A 280 -24.37 7.26 -5.49
N ALA A 281 -23.56 7.91 -4.63
CA ALA A 281 -22.34 8.59 -5.03
C ALA A 281 -21.31 7.60 -5.59
N ALA A 282 -21.12 6.43 -4.95
CA ALA A 282 -20.23 5.38 -5.41
C ALA A 282 -20.64 4.83 -6.79
N VAL A 283 -21.93 4.53 -6.96
CA VAL A 283 -22.47 4.05 -8.27
C VAL A 283 -22.33 5.11 -9.35
N ASN A 284 -22.64 6.38 -9.04
CA ASN A 284 -22.51 7.49 -10.01
C ASN A 284 -21.03 7.72 -10.38
N HIS A 285 -20.12 7.64 -9.42
CA HIS A 285 -18.67 7.73 -9.67
C HIS A 285 -18.22 6.63 -10.64
N ARG A 286 -18.61 5.38 -10.38
CA ARG A 286 -18.29 4.26 -11.27
C ARG A 286 -18.88 4.43 -12.67
N GLN A 287 -20.11 4.95 -12.76
CA GLN A 287 -20.78 5.22 -14.03
C GLN A 287 -20.02 6.31 -14.83
N LYS A 288 -19.55 7.37 -14.16
CA LYS A 288 -18.71 8.39 -14.79
C LYS A 288 -17.39 7.80 -15.32
N GLN A 289 -16.73 6.94 -14.54
CA GLN A 289 -15.52 6.23 -15.00
C GLN A 289 -15.77 5.34 -16.22
N MET A 290 -16.98 4.80 -16.38
CA MET A 290 -17.40 4.04 -17.57
C MET A 290 -17.80 4.94 -18.75
N GLY A 291 -17.62 6.27 -18.65
CA GLY A 291 -17.85 7.24 -19.72
C GLY A 291 -19.27 7.85 -19.78
N TYR A 292 -20.14 7.55 -18.81
CA TYR A 292 -21.46 8.18 -18.76
C TYR A 292 -21.58 9.18 -17.60
N ASN A 293 -21.92 10.42 -17.93
CA ASN A 293 -22.17 11.48 -16.96
C ASN A 293 -23.59 12.02 -17.11
N GLY A 294 -24.48 11.65 -16.16
CA GLY A 294 -25.90 12.02 -16.18
C GLY A 294 -26.14 13.54 -16.14
N ALA A 295 -25.29 14.29 -15.40
CA ALA A 295 -25.39 15.75 -15.34
C ALA A 295 -25.08 16.41 -16.69
N GLN A 296 -24.03 15.95 -17.37
CA GLN A 296 -23.68 16.43 -18.72
C GLN A 296 -24.77 16.06 -19.75
N GLU A 297 -25.33 14.87 -19.65
CA GLU A 297 -26.41 14.43 -20.52
C GLU A 297 -27.65 15.29 -20.33
N LEU A 298 -28.04 15.58 -19.11
CA LEU A 298 -29.16 16.49 -18.82
C LEU A 298 -28.88 17.88 -19.37
N TYR A 299 -27.66 18.41 -19.18
CA TYR A 299 -27.28 19.72 -19.70
C TYR A 299 -27.38 19.79 -21.22
N LYS A 300 -26.91 18.77 -21.93
CA LYS A 300 -27.04 18.66 -23.41
C LYS A 300 -28.51 18.66 -23.83
N ARG A 301 -29.38 17.93 -23.15
CA ARG A 301 -30.82 17.90 -23.47
C ARG A 301 -31.49 19.24 -23.24
N VAL A 302 -31.15 19.97 -22.19
CA VAL A 302 -31.66 21.32 -21.92
C VAL A 302 -31.23 22.28 -23.04
N GLN A 303 -29.93 22.27 -23.39
CA GLN A 303 -29.45 23.12 -24.51
C GLN A 303 -30.16 22.81 -25.85
N GLN A 304 -30.31 21.54 -26.19
CA GLN A 304 -31.02 21.15 -27.42
C GLN A 304 -32.48 21.60 -27.46
N ASN A 305 -33.16 21.59 -26.29
CA ASN A 305 -34.54 22.09 -26.21
C ASN A 305 -34.64 23.61 -26.26
N LEU A 306 -33.63 24.34 -25.81
CA LEU A 306 -33.58 25.81 -25.92
C LEU A 306 -33.31 26.26 -27.37
N ILE A 307 -32.55 25.49 -28.16
CA ILE A 307 -32.24 25.80 -29.57
C ILE A 307 -33.44 25.47 -30.48
N LYS A 308 -34.33 24.57 -30.04
CA LYS A 308 -35.54 24.21 -30.83
C LYS A 308 -36.74 25.14 -30.62
N LYS A 309 -36.64 26.10 -29.72
CA LYS A 309 -37.62 27.19 -29.53
C LYS A 309 -37.13 28.48 -30.15
#